data_f2c0b1a7050220715eceb69099b554b8
#
_entry.id   f2c0b1a7050220715eceb69099b554b8
#
_cell.length_a   1.000
_cell.length_b   1.000
_cell.length_c   1.000
_cell.angle_alpha   90.00
_cell.angle_beta   90.00
_cell.angle_gamma   90.00
#
_symmetry.space_group_name_H-M   'P 1'
#
loop_
_entity.id
_entity.type
_entity.pdbx_description
1 polymer ?
#
loop_
_entity_poly.entity_id
_entity_poly.type
_entity_poly.pdbx_seq_one_letter_code
_entity_poly.pdbx_strand_id
1 'polypeptide(L)'
;MVWPLRICLTCSYLTPPLMHSVCGMAPLNNKIVGGEDAPAGSWPWQVSLQRSGRHICGGSLINREWILTAAHCFPNTTSFSTNRRRWRVSLGRENLRGSNPNEIKKAVRRIRIHPNYDSFTSDNDIALLRLSSAVTFTDYIRPVCLAAAHSVFNSGTDSWVTGWGTVREGELLPFPQTLQEVEVPVVGNRQCNCLNGVGTITDNMICAGLLDGGKDSCQGDSGGPMVSKQGSVWVQSGVVSFGFGCARPNLPGVYSRVSNYQPWINSHISSDQPGFVQFMSSGPDPDTSATCPGLPPPPLLTTTAPPQDTTTVPEPETTEEELLEPTAKRQYSFLYFYNHLFN
;
A
#
# COMPACT_ATOMS: atom_id res chain seq x y z
N MET A 1 62.94 36.83 15.04
CA MET A 1 62.30 36.14 13.91
C MET A 1 60.90 35.64 14.38
N VAL A 2 59.88 36.33 13.96
CA VAL A 2 58.47 36.05 14.40
C VAL A 2 57.76 35.38 13.23
N TRP A 3 57.28 34.20 13.44
CA TRP A 3 56.46 33.47 12.45
C TRP A 3 54.99 33.83 12.66
N PRO A 4 54.23 34.18 11.61
CA PRO A 4 52.81 34.45 11.74
C PRO A 4 51.99 33.17 11.73
N LEU A 5 51.07 33.03 12.72
CA LEU A 5 49.96 32.08 12.73
C LEU A 5 49.08 32.31 11.50
N ARG A 6 48.95 31.30 10.64
CA ARG A 6 47.88 31.24 9.65
C ARG A 6 46.64 30.65 10.30
N ILE A 7 45.66 31.51 10.54
CA ILE A 7 44.30 31.13 10.90
C ILE A 7 43.61 30.62 9.61
N CYS A 8 43.27 29.35 9.61
CA CYS A 8 42.41 28.76 8.57
C CYS A 8 40.96 29.15 8.90
N LEU A 9 40.50 30.28 8.33
CA LEU A 9 39.13 30.71 8.34
C LEU A 9 38.38 29.96 7.20
N THR A 10 37.19 29.43 7.55
CA THR A 10 36.18 28.87 6.67
C THR A 10 36.41 27.45 6.13
N CYS A 11 36.34 26.45 7.00
CA CYS A 11 35.78 25.16 6.60
C CYS A 11 34.26 25.27 6.68
N SER A 12 33.65 25.84 5.65
CA SER A 12 32.19 25.72 5.44
C SER A 12 31.92 24.29 5.14
N TYR A 13 31.35 23.56 6.11
CA TYR A 13 30.71 22.27 5.87
C TYR A 13 29.53 22.54 4.91
N LEU A 14 29.76 22.34 3.62
CA LEU A 14 28.71 22.19 2.64
C LEU A 14 27.93 20.93 3.06
N THR A 15 26.88 21.12 3.83
CA THR A 15 25.84 20.10 3.96
C THR A 15 25.43 19.76 2.53
N PRO A 16 25.48 18.47 2.14
CA PRO A 16 24.97 18.09 0.83
C PRO A 16 23.52 18.58 0.74
N PRO A 17 23.11 19.15 -0.42
CA PRO A 17 21.72 19.57 -0.58
C PRO A 17 20.87 18.36 -0.20
N LEU A 18 19.89 18.57 0.70
CA LEU A 18 18.83 17.61 0.97
C LEU A 18 18.34 17.14 -0.39
N MET A 19 18.65 15.90 -0.76
CA MET A 19 18.05 15.26 -1.92
C MET A 19 16.54 15.23 -1.65
N HIS A 20 15.86 16.25 -2.15
CA HIS A 20 14.41 16.24 -2.20
C HIS A 20 14.05 14.96 -2.94
N SER A 21 13.39 14.04 -2.27
CA SER A 21 13.00 12.77 -2.84
C SER A 21 12.31 13.04 -4.18
N VAL A 22 12.83 12.49 -5.25
CA VAL A 22 12.28 12.64 -6.61
C VAL A 22 10.87 12.03 -6.70
N CYS A 23 10.41 11.35 -5.65
CA CYS A 23 9.12 10.64 -5.59
C CYS A 23 7.96 11.51 -5.08
N GLY A 24 6.75 11.06 -5.31
CA GLY A 24 5.52 11.63 -4.78
C GLY A 24 5.08 12.95 -5.39
N MET A 25 5.76 13.41 -6.45
CA MET A 25 5.42 14.64 -7.15
C MET A 25 4.48 14.36 -8.32
N ALA A 26 3.32 15.00 -8.34
CA ALA A 26 2.33 14.92 -9.41
C ALA A 26 2.06 16.34 -9.96
N PRO A 27 2.89 16.86 -10.87
CA PRO A 27 2.81 18.24 -11.34
C PRO A 27 1.48 18.61 -12.02
N LEU A 28 0.81 17.61 -12.60
CA LEU A 28 -0.46 17.78 -13.30
C LEU A 28 -1.69 17.49 -12.43
N ASN A 29 -1.49 17.16 -11.13
CA ASN A 29 -2.58 16.94 -10.19
C ASN A 29 -2.95 18.24 -9.47
N ASN A 30 -3.83 19.03 -10.10
CA ASN A 30 -4.26 20.35 -9.60
C ASN A 30 -5.61 20.31 -8.88
N LYS A 31 -6.26 19.14 -8.76
CA LYS A 31 -7.60 18.98 -8.20
C LYS A 31 -7.62 18.06 -6.99
N ILE A 32 -8.57 18.29 -6.11
CA ILE A 32 -8.90 17.46 -4.93
C ILE A 32 -10.42 17.20 -4.97
N VAL A 33 -10.89 16.47 -6.00
CA VAL A 33 -12.29 16.02 -6.08
C VAL A 33 -12.28 14.61 -6.66
N GLY A 34 -12.97 13.67 -6.00
CA GLY A 34 -12.87 12.25 -6.29
C GLY A 34 -14.10 11.60 -6.90
N GLY A 35 -13.92 10.42 -7.50
CA GLY A 35 -14.96 9.57 -8.04
C GLY A 35 -15.35 9.88 -9.47
N GLU A 36 -14.38 10.25 -10.31
CA GLU A 36 -14.53 10.64 -11.71
C GLU A 36 -13.33 10.21 -12.56
N ASP A 37 -13.38 10.51 -13.87
CA ASP A 37 -12.25 10.35 -14.77
C ASP A 37 -11.05 11.15 -14.26
N ALA A 38 -9.91 10.49 -14.07
CA ALA A 38 -8.68 11.14 -13.67
C ALA A 38 -8.16 12.05 -14.79
N PRO A 39 -7.82 13.33 -14.51
CA PRO A 39 -7.18 14.17 -15.51
C PRO A 39 -5.85 13.56 -15.98
N ALA A 40 -5.55 13.73 -17.27
CA ALA A 40 -4.35 13.17 -17.88
C ALA A 40 -3.08 13.58 -17.12
N GLY A 41 -2.30 12.58 -16.66
CA GLY A 41 -1.06 12.79 -15.91
C GLY A 41 -1.23 13.12 -14.43
N SER A 42 -2.44 13.12 -13.86
CA SER A 42 -2.67 13.38 -12.43
C SER A 42 -2.02 12.32 -11.53
N TRP A 43 -1.87 11.10 -12.01
CA TRP A 43 -1.30 9.99 -11.27
C TRP A 43 -0.11 9.37 -12.03
N PRO A 44 1.02 10.08 -12.11
CA PRO A 44 2.14 9.71 -13.00
C PRO A 44 2.85 8.41 -12.62
N TRP A 45 2.57 7.85 -11.46
CA TRP A 45 3.05 6.54 -11.03
C TRP A 45 2.13 5.39 -11.40
N GLN A 46 0.88 5.67 -11.80
CA GLN A 46 -0.05 4.61 -12.17
C GLN A 46 0.45 3.85 -13.39
N VAL A 47 0.46 2.52 -13.29
CA VAL A 47 0.83 1.65 -14.42
C VAL A 47 -0.23 0.60 -14.68
N SER A 48 -0.31 0.17 -15.94
CA SER A 48 -1.13 -0.96 -16.37
C SER A 48 -0.23 -2.18 -16.60
N LEU A 49 -0.45 -3.23 -15.83
CA LEU A 49 0.18 -4.53 -16.02
C LEU A 49 -0.61 -5.31 -17.07
N GLN A 50 0.06 -5.65 -18.16
CA GLN A 50 -0.58 -6.31 -19.30
C GLN A 50 -0.02 -7.70 -19.52
N ARG A 51 -0.90 -8.66 -19.79
CA ARG A 51 -0.57 -10.00 -20.22
C ARG A 51 -1.17 -10.25 -21.58
N SER A 52 -0.31 -10.56 -22.58
CA SER A 52 -0.75 -10.75 -23.96
C SER A 52 -1.56 -9.57 -24.52
N GLY A 53 -1.20 -8.34 -24.15
CA GLY A 53 -1.83 -7.10 -24.61
C GLY A 53 -3.11 -6.70 -23.86
N ARG A 54 -3.58 -7.50 -22.91
CA ARG A 54 -4.76 -7.17 -22.09
C ARG A 54 -4.31 -6.66 -20.72
N HIS A 55 -4.98 -5.65 -20.21
CA HIS A 55 -4.87 -5.19 -18.82
C HIS A 55 -5.30 -6.32 -17.88
N ILE A 56 -4.50 -6.58 -16.85
CA ILE A 56 -4.75 -7.62 -15.84
C ILE A 56 -4.80 -7.01 -14.45
N CYS A 57 -3.87 -6.09 -14.15
CA CYS A 57 -3.71 -5.45 -12.86
C CYS A 57 -3.17 -4.05 -13.01
N GLY A 58 -3.38 -3.22 -12.00
CA GLY A 58 -2.66 -1.99 -11.76
C GLY A 58 -1.29 -2.22 -11.13
N GLY A 59 -0.62 -1.14 -10.85
CA GLY A 59 0.64 -1.08 -10.12
C GLY A 59 1.13 0.34 -10.01
N SER A 60 2.22 0.56 -9.31
CA SER A 60 2.84 1.87 -9.14
C SER A 60 4.33 1.86 -9.47
N LEU A 61 4.79 2.89 -10.17
CA LEU A 61 6.21 3.13 -10.38
C LEU A 61 6.82 3.64 -9.07
N ILE A 62 7.86 2.97 -8.56
CA ILE A 62 8.51 3.33 -7.29
C ILE A 62 9.95 3.85 -7.46
N ASN A 63 10.58 3.59 -8.60
CA ASN A 63 11.82 4.19 -9.07
C ASN A 63 11.96 3.98 -10.59
N ARG A 64 13.12 4.27 -11.18
CA ARG A 64 13.31 4.18 -12.65
C ARG A 64 13.11 2.78 -13.24
N GLU A 65 13.23 1.71 -12.45
CA GLU A 65 13.20 0.33 -12.96
C GLU A 65 12.21 -0.59 -12.24
N TRP A 66 11.55 -0.14 -11.15
CA TRP A 66 10.76 -1.03 -10.33
C TRP A 66 9.30 -0.58 -10.19
N ILE A 67 8.42 -1.56 -10.24
CA ILE A 67 6.98 -1.43 -10.05
C ILE A 67 6.59 -2.23 -8.82
N LEU A 68 5.72 -1.65 -7.99
CA LEU A 68 5.04 -2.30 -6.87
C LEU A 68 3.63 -2.68 -7.30
N THR A 69 3.18 -3.89 -6.94
CA THR A 69 1.85 -4.43 -7.28
C THR A 69 1.48 -5.57 -6.32
N ALA A 70 0.34 -6.23 -6.53
CA ALA A 70 -0.11 -7.37 -5.74
C ALA A 70 0.46 -8.72 -6.22
N ALA A 71 0.63 -9.65 -5.30
CA ALA A 71 1.10 -11.01 -5.59
C ALA A 71 0.05 -11.83 -6.35
N HIS A 72 -1.23 -11.66 -6.03
CA HIS A 72 -2.34 -12.38 -6.67
C HIS A 72 -2.48 -12.09 -8.18
N CYS A 73 -1.89 -10.99 -8.68
CA CYS A 73 -1.80 -10.71 -10.12
C CYS A 73 -1.04 -11.81 -10.89
N PHE A 74 -0.31 -12.66 -10.18
CA PHE A 74 0.51 -13.74 -10.74
C PHE A 74 0.05 -15.11 -10.23
N PRO A 75 -1.19 -15.54 -10.54
CA PRO A 75 -1.72 -16.83 -10.07
C PRO A 75 -0.87 -17.98 -10.60
N ASN A 76 -0.63 -18.99 -9.75
CA ASN A 76 0.16 -20.19 -10.01
C ASN A 76 1.66 -19.92 -10.30
N THR A 77 2.45 -19.99 -9.22
CA THR A 77 3.91 -19.93 -9.25
C THR A 77 4.57 -21.09 -10.01
N THR A 78 3.81 -22.06 -10.51
CA THR A 78 4.33 -23.08 -11.41
C THR A 78 4.55 -22.47 -12.80
N SER A 79 5.80 -22.45 -13.21
CA SER A 79 6.41 -22.31 -14.54
C SER A 79 5.77 -21.38 -15.61
N PHE A 80 4.44 -21.23 -15.71
CA PHE A 80 3.78 -20.49 -16.79
C PHE A 80 3.34 -19.06 -16.44
N SER A 81 2.97 -18.76 -15.20
CA SER A 81 2.47 -17.44 -14.81
C SER A 81 3.61 -16.45 -14.58
N THR A 82 4.73 -16.94 -14.06
CA THR A 82 5.98 -16.17 -13.92
C THR A 82 6.75 -16.07 -15.24
N ASN A 83 6.19 -16.55 -16.36
CA ASN A 83 6.80 -16.34 -17.68
C ASN A 83 6.78 -14.85 -18.03
N ARG A 84 7.79 -14.13 -17.51
CA ARG A 84 8.02 -12.69 -17.67
C ARG A 84 7.92 -12.21 -19.13
N ARG A 85 8.15 -13.06 -20.12
CA ARG A 85 8.10 -12.70 -21.55
C ARG A 85 6.72 -12.29 -22.03
N ARG A 86 5.66 -12.74 -21.33
CA ARG A 86 4.25 -12.39 -21.65
C ARG A 86 3.78 -11.12 -20.98
N TRP A 87 4.54 -10.57 -20.00
CA TRP A 87 4.18 -9.40 -19.26
C TRP A 87 4.77 -8.13 -19.85
N ARG A 88 3.96 -7.10 -19.89
CA ARG A 88 4.34 -5.73 -20.26
C ARG A 88 3.81 -4.78 -19.20
N VAL A 89 4.55 -3.72 -18.98
CA VAL A 89 4.14 -2.59 -18.13
C VAL A 89 3.94 -1.38 -19.03
N SER A 90 2.77 -0.80 -18.95
CA SER A 90 2.41 0.43 -19.65
C SER A 90 2.41 1.57 -18.65
N LEU A 91 3.21 2.60 -18.88
CA LEU A 91 3.39 3.79 -18.06
C LEU A 91 2.95 5.02 -18.84
N GLY A 92 2.48 6.08 -18.15
CA GLY A 92 1.99 7.29 -18.81
C GLY A 92 0.74 7.05 -19.65
N ARG A 93 -0.03 6.03 -19.29
CA ARG A 93 -1.27 5.64 -19.95
C ARG A 93 -2.47 6.26 -19.25
N GLU A 94 -3.39 6.79 -20.01
CA GLU A 94 -4.65 7.37 -19.55
C GLU A 94 -5.83 6.41 -19.82
N ASN A 95 -5.91 5.94 -21.06
CA ASN A 95 -7.02 5.13 -21.53
C ASN A 95 -6.59 3.68 -21.81
N LEU A 96 -7.40 2.68 -21.40
CA LEU A 96 -7.12 1.29 -21.79
C LEU A 96 -7.33 1.06 -23.30
N ARG A 97 -8.16 1.89 -23.94
CA ARG A 97 -8.45 1.85 -25.38
C ARG A 97 -8.23 3.22 -26.01
N GLY A 98 -7.89 3.25 -27.30
CA GLY A 98 -7.65 4.50 -28.01
C GLY A 98 -6.22 5.02 -27.88
N SER A 99 -6.06 6.32 -28.13
CA SER A 99 -4.75 6.98 -28.18
C SER A 99 -4.23 7.30 -26.78
N ASN A 100 -2.92 7.10 -26.59
CA ASN A 100 -2.19 7.44 -25.36
C ASN A 100 -0.84 8.06 -25.75
N PRO A 101 -0.79 9.37 -26.03
CA PRO A 101 0.42 10.01 -26.58
C PRO A 101 1.64 9.98 -25.65
N ASN A 102 1.43 9.86 -24.34
CA ASN A 102 2.49 9.86 -23.32
C ASN A 102 2.88 8.44 -22.88
N GLU A 103 2.30 7.42 -23.51
CA GLU A 103 2.50 6.02 -23.11
C GLU A 103 3.88 5.52 -23.53
N ILE A 104 4.55 4.83 -22.60
CA ILE A 104 5.68 3.96 -22.89
C ILE A 104 5.40 2.54 -22.42
N LYS A 105 5.89 1.53 -23.17
CA LYS A 105 5.74 0.12 -22.83
C LYS A 105 7.09 -0.49 -22.52
N LYS A 106 7.20 -1.16 -21.39
CA LYS A 106 8.41 -1.88 -20.98
C LYS A 106 8.12 -3.37 -20.80
N ALA A 107 9.08 -4.20 -21.18
CA ALA A 107 9.04 -5.62 -20.84
C ALA A 107 9.41 -5.81 -19.37
N VAL A 108 8.95 -6.91 -18.77
CA VAL A 108 9.31 -7.29 -17.41
C VAL A 108 10.55 -8.19 -17.45
N ARG A 109 11.61 -7.77 -16.74
CA ARG A 109 12.85 -8.52 -16.59
C ARG A 109 12.80 -9.51 -15.44
N ARG A 110 12.12 -9.15 -14.32
CA ARG A 110 12.04 -9.96 -13.11
C ARG A 110 10.72 -9.73 -12.39
N ILE A 111 10.17 -10.77 -11.79
CA ILE A 111 9.02 -10.74 -10.89
C ILE A 111 9.49 -11.29 -9.55
N ARG A 112 9.16 -10.63 -8.46
CA ARG A 112 9.42 -11.02 -7.07
C ARG A 112 8.12 -10.98 -6.30
N ILE A 113 7.56 -12.14 -6.03
CA ILE A 113 6.40 -12.31 -5.14
C ILE A 113 6.94 -12.42 -3.71
N HIS A 114 6.22 -11.85 -2.75
CA HIS A 114 6.60 -11.98 -1.34
C HIS A 114 6.63 -13.47 -0.93
N PRO A 115 7.69 -13.97 -0.26
CA PRO A 115 7.84 -15.40 0.02
C PRO A 115 6.75 -15.97 0.92
N ASN A 116 6.16 -15.13 1.77
CA ASN A 116 5.10 -15.52 2.70
C ASN A 116 3.69 -15.15 2.16
N TYR A 117 3.55 -14.89 0.86
CA TYR A 117 2.23 -14.67 0.28
C TYR A 117 1.36 -15.91 0.44
N ASP A 118 0.24 -15.74 1.10
CA ASP A 118 -0.79 -16.79 1.25
C ASP A 118 -2.00 -16.44 0.38
N SER A 119 -2.25 -17.25 -0.63
CA SER A 119 -3.37 -17.05 -1.57
C SER A 119 -4.74 -17.36 -0.96
N PHE A 120 -4.82 -17.98 0.20
CA PHE A 120 -6.07 -18.29 0.88
C PHE A 120 -6.52 -17.11 1.77
N THR A 121 -5.60 -16.55 2.52
CA THR A 121 -5.86 -15.42 3.43
C THR A 121 -5.60 -14.06 2.79
N SER A 122 -4.93 -14.03 1.63
CA SER A 122 -4.38 -12.83 0.99
C SER A 122 -3.37 -12.09 1.86
N ASP A 123 -2.81 -12.73 2.91
CA ASP A 123 -1.74 -12.11 3.68
C ASP A 123 -0.46 -12.01 2.85
N ASN A 124 0.30 -10.92 3.03
CA ASN A 124 1.48 -10.61 2.25
C ASN A 124 1.24 -10.53 0.72
N ASP A 125 0.08 -10.03 0.31
CA ASP A 125 -0.29 -9.88 -1.10
C ASP A 125 0.45 -8.72 -1.77
N ILE A 126 1.75 -8.89 -1.99
CA ILE A 126 2.64 -7.85 -2.54
C ILE A 126 3.70 -8.47 -3.47
N ALA A 127 4.02 -7.76 -4.54
CA ALA A 127 5.03 -8.18 -5.51
C ALA A 127 5.78 -7.00 -6.11
N LEU A 128 7.02 -7.24 -6.52
CA LEU A 128 7.89 -6.30 -7.21
C LEU A 128 8.17 -6.79 -8.64
N LEU A 129 8.09 -5.87 -9.61
CA LEU A 129 8.50 -6.14 -10.99
C LEU A 129 9.67 -5.25 -11.36
N ARG A 130 10.74 -5.85 -11.88
CA ARG A 130 11.84 -5.08 -12.51
C ARG A 130 11.59 -4.95 -13.99
N LEU A 131 11.62 -3.73 -14.51
CA LEU A 131 11.54 -3.41 -15.92
C LEU A 131 12.79 -3.89 -16.68
N SER A 132 12.68 -4.06 -17.98
CA SER A 132 13.80 -4.46 -18.84
C SER A 132 14.85 -3.36 -19.01
N SER A 133 14.46 -2.11 -18.87
CA SER A 133 15.31 -0.93 -18.89
C SER A 133 14.67 0.21 -18.09
N ALA A 134 15.49 1.11 -17.57
CA ALA A 134 15.06 2.29 -16.86
C ALA A 134 14.10 3.17 -17.69
N VAL A 135 13.22 3.88 -17.02
CA VAL A 135 12.37 4.90 -17.61
C VAL A 135 12.95 6.30 -17.38
N THR A 136 12.70 7.20 -18.32
CA THR A 136 12.94 8.64 -18.14
C THR A 136 11.69 9.25 -17.51
N PHE A 137 11.86 10.02 -16.44
CA PHE A 137 10.75 10.70 -15.81
C PHE A 137 10.27 11.87 -16.67
N THR A 138 8.96 12.02 -16.73
CA THR A 138 8.23 13.11 -17.37
C THR A 138 7.12 13.55 -16.45
N ASP A 139 6.31 14.53 -16.81
CA ASP A 139 5.16 14.91 -16.00
C ASP A 139 4.07 13.82 -15.95
N TYR A 140 4.10 12.89 -16.90
CA TYR A 140 3.19 11.74 -17.01
C TYR A 140 3.78 10.42 -16.43
N ILE A 141 5.07 10.40 -16.10
CA ILE A 141 5.77 9.20 -15.60
C ILE A 141 6.72 9.62 -14.50
N ARG A 142 6.31 9.44 -13.24
CA ARG A 142 7.10 9.75 -12.04
C ARG A 142 6.88 8.68 -10.97
N PRO A 143 7.82 8.45 -10.07
CA PRO A 143 7.63 7.50 -8.97
C PRO A 143 6.79 8.11 -7.85
N VAL A 144 5.99 7.26 -7.18
CA VAL A 144 5.36 7.57 -5.89
C VAL A 144 6.36 7.36 -4.75
N CYS A 145 6.21 8.09 -3.64
CA CYS A 145 6.90 7.74 -2.40
C CYS A 145 6.19 6.57 -1.72
N LEU A 146 6.94 5.73 -1.04
CA LEU A 146 6.40 4.62 -0.26
C LEU A 146 6.31 4.98 1.22
N ALA A 147 5.29 4.49 1.90
CA ALA A 147 5.20 4.63 3.35
C ALA A 147 6.38 3.91 4.01
N ALA A 148 7.18 4.65 4.77
CA ALA A 148 8.27 4.10 5.56
C ALA A 148 7.73 3.25 6.71
N ALA A 149 8.56 2.37 7.25
CA ALA A 149 8.25 1.65 8.49
C ALA A 149 7.85 2.64 9.59
N HIS A 150 6.92 2.20 10.45
CA HIS A 150 6.34 3.02 11.53
C HIS A 150 5.48 4.21 11.05
N SER A 151 5.06 4.24 9.79
CA SER A 151 4.03 5.17 9.34
C SER A 151 2.70 4.88 10.03
N VAL A 152 1.97 5.93 10.39
CA VAL A 152 0.68 5.87 11.09
C VAL A 152 -0.41 6.45 10.19
N PHE A 153 -1.39 5.63 9.88
CA PHE A 153 -2.60 5.99 9.12
C PHE A 153 -3.82 5.73 10.00
N ASN A 154 -4.26 6.76 10.73
CA ASN A 154 -5.44 6.68 11.58
C ASN A 154 -6.71 6.50 10.75
N SER A 155 -7.74 5.93 11.35
CA SER A 155 -9.09 5.90 10.78
C SER A 155 -9.55 7.32 10.42
N GLY A 156 -10.12 7.47 9.21
CA GLY A 156 -10.50 8.77 8.65
C GLY A 156 -9.40 9.49 7.87
N THR A 157 -8.19 8.92 7.75
CA THR A 157 -7.14 9.50 6.89
C THR A 157 -7.56 9.49 5.43
N ASP A 158 -7.62 10.67 4.79
CA ASP A 158 -7.97 10.81 3.39
C ASP A 158 -6.93 10.12 2.50
N SER A 159 -7.43 9.23 1.64
CA SER A 159 -6.62 8.44 0.73
C SER A 159 -7.26 8.39 -0.65
N TRP A 160 -6.45 8.17 -1.67
CA TRP A 160 -6.88 8.09 -3.06
C TRP A 160 -6.50 6.76 -3.66
N VAL A 161 -7.46 6.16 -4.36
CA VAL A 161 -7.26 4.93 -5.12
C VAL A 161 -7.47 5.24 -6.59
N THR A 162 -6.59 4.71 -7.44
CA THR A 162 -6.64 4.92 -8.88
C THR A 162 -6.54 3.62 -9.64
N GLY A 163 -7.31 3.52 -10.75
CA GLY A 163 -7.25 2.34 -11.58
C GLY A 163 -8.24 2.35 -12.75
N TRP A 164 -8.28 1.25 -13.45
CA TRP A 164 -9.19 1.00 -14.60
C TRP A 164 -10.21 -0.08 -14.30
N GLY A 165 -10.49 -0.30 -13.03
CA GLY A 165 -11.48 -1.26 -12.60
C GLY A 165 -12.89 -0.89 -12.97
N THR A 166 -13.83 -1.78 -12.65
CA THR A 166 -15.26 -1.54 -12.90
C THR A 166 -15.76 -0.41 -11.98
N VAL A 167 -16.64 0.44 -12.51
CA VAL A 167 -17.25 1.55 -11.72
C VAL A 167 -18.28 1.05 -10.73
N ARG A 168 -18.86 -0.13 -11.01
CA ARG A 168 -19.78 -0.87 -10.16
C ARG A 168 -19.58 -2.36 -10.41
N GLU A 169 -20.12 -3.19 -9.51
CA GLU A 169 -20.03 -4.65 -9.65
C GLU A 169 -20.59 -5.11 -11.00
N GLY A 170 -19.71 -5.64 -11.86
CA GLY A 170 -20.05 -6.14 -13.20
C GLY A 170 -20.16 -5.09 -14.31
N GLU A 171 -20.01 -3.80 -14.03
CA GLU A 171 -20.09 -2.71 -15.01
C GLU A 171 -18.69 -2.24 -15.43
N LEU A 172 -18.26 -2.64 -16.62
CA LEU A 172 -16.98 -2.21 -17.18
C LEU A 172 -16.99 -0.71 -17.50
N LEU A 173 -15.81 -0.08 -17.39
CA LEU A 173 -15.64 1.29 -17.83
C LEU A 173 -16.09 1.47 -19.29
N PRO A 174 -16.83 2.57 -19.59
CA PRO A 174 -17.20 2.90 -20.96
C PRO A 174 -15.94 3.23 -21.80
N PHE A 175 -16.08 3.08 -23.11
CA PHE A 175 -15.01 3.53 -24.02
C PHE A 175 -14.74 5.03 -23.82
N PRO A 176 -13.46 5.49 -23.74
CA PRO A 176 -12.21 4.74 -24.01
C PRO A 176 -11.59 4.02 -22.81
N GLN A 177 -12.32 3.84 -21.72
CA GLN A 177 -11.86 3.25 -20.47
C GLN A 177 -10.74 4.11 -19.82
N THR A 178 -11.13 5.35 -19.53
CA THR A 178 -10.26 6.36 -18.88
C THR A 178 -9.91 5.93 -17.46
N LEU A 179 -8.68 6.21 -17.02
CA LEU A 179 -8.24 6.01 -15.64
C LEU A 179 -9.23 6.72 -14.69
N GLN A 180 -9.65 6.01 -13.66
CA GLN A 180 -10.54 6.54 -12.61
C GLN A 180 -9.73 6.91 -11.38
N GLU A 181 -10.24 7.88 -10.62
CA GLU A 181 -9.74 8.26 -9.31
C GLU A 181 -10.89 8.32 -8.30
N VAL A 182 -10.65 7.89 -7.08
CA VAL A 182 -11.64 7.94 -6.01
C VAL A 182 -10.98 8.25 -4.68
N GLU A 183 -11.58 9.16 -3.92
CA GLU A 183 -11.20 9.46 -2.55
C GLU A 183 -11.96 8.55 -1.59
N VAL A 184 -11.20 7.90 -0.69
CA VAL A 184 -11.72 6.99 0.33
C VAL A 184 -10.98 7.20 1.65
N PRO A 185 -11.67 7.27 2.79
CA PRO A 185 -11.03 7.34 4.09
C PRO A 185 -10.45 5.98 4.50
N VAL A 186 -9.34 5.99 5.23
CA VAL A 186 -8.85 4.81 5.94
C VAL A 186 -9.90 4.34 6.93
N VAL A 187 -10.16 3.04 6.97
CA VAL A 187 -10.92 2.37 8.03
C VAL A 187 -9.93 1.63 8.91
N GLY A 188 -9.96 1.91 10.20
CA GLY A 188 -9.02 1.29 11.12
C GLY A 188 -9.13 -0.23 11.16
N ASN A 189 -8.02 -0.91 11.45
CA ASN A 189 -7.97 -2.38 11.37
C ASN A 189 -8.92 -3.07 12.37
N ARG A 190 -9.21 -2.43 13.52
CA ARG A 190 -10.17 -2.98 14.50
C ARG A 190 -11.59 -2.98 13.93
N GLN A 191 -12.04 -1.83 13.43
CA GLN A 191 -13.34 -1.72 12.78
C GLN A 191 -13.43 -2.60 11.53
N CYS A 192 -12.37 -2.63 10.72
CA CYS A 192 -12.30 -3.46 9.53
C CYS A 192 -12.43 -4.97 9.84
N ASN A 193 -11.79 -5.45 10.93
CA ASN A 193 -11.97 -6.81 11.44
C ASN A 193 -13.41 -7.08 11.88
N CYS A 194 -14.06 -6.13 12.53
CA CYS A 194 -15.47 -6.27 12.89
C CYS A 194 -16.39 -6.44 11.66
N LEU A 195 -16.10 -5.72 10.59
CA LEU A 195 -16.89 -5.71 9.37
C LEU A 195 -16.64 -6.94 8.46
N ASN A 196 -15.38 -7.38 8.38
CA ASN A 196 -14.97 -8.49 7.51
C ASN A 196 -14.86 -9.85 8.23
N GLY A 197 -15.13 -9.88 9.53
CA GLY A 197 -14.94 -11.05 10.39
C GLY A 197 -13.62 -10.97 11.16
N VAL A 198 -13.73 -11.12 12.49
CA VAL A 198 -12.58 -11.03 13.40
C VAL A 198 -11.53 -12.09 13.04
N GLY A 199 -10.29 -11.64 12.90
CA GLY A 199 -9.14 -12.47 12.51
C GLY A 199 -8.88 -12.52 10.99
N THR A 200 -9.72 -11.86 10.17
CA THR A 200 -9.51 -11.76 8.71
C THR A 200 -8.45 -10.73 8.35
N ILE A 201 -8.45 -9.59 9.05
CA ILE A 201 -7.55 -8.47 8.76
C ILE A 201 -6.30 -8.56 9.64
N THR A 202 -5.16 -8.78 9.01
CA THR A 202 -3.84 -8.86 9.68
C THR A 202 -3.19 -7.48 9.79
N ASP A 203 -2.09 -7.38 10.55
CA ASP A 203 -1.30 -6.14 10.63
C ASP A 203 -0.61 -5.78 9.30
N ASN A 204 -0.47 -6.75 8.39
CA ASN A 204 0.05 -6.55 7.04
C ASN A 204 -0.97 -5.92 6.09
N MET A 205 -2.19 -5.67 6.57
CA MET A 205 -3.29 -5.11 5.80
C MET A 205 -3.68 -3.72 6.31
N ILE A 206 -4.25 -2.91 5.45
CA ILE A 206 -4.87 -1.63 5.75
C ILE A 206 -6.19 -1.56 4.99
N CYS A 207 -7.24 -1.06 5.61
CA CYS A 207 -8.55 -0.94 5.00
C CYS A 207 -8.88 0.51 4.65
N ALA A 208 -9.65 0.70 3.59
CA ALA A 208 -10.20 2.01 3.23
C ALA A 208 -11.51 1.85 2.45
N GLY A 209 -12.38 2.84 2.56
CA GLY A 209 -13.68 2.83 1.88
C GLY A 209 -14.71 3.66 2.62
N LEU A 210 -15.79 3.99 1.94
CA LEU A 210 -16.94 4.64 2.56
C LEU A 210 -17.86 3.57 3.18
N LEU A 211 -18.15 3.70 4.48
CA LEU A 211 -19.02 2.74 5.18
C LEU A 211 -20.46 2.79 4.69
N ASP A 212 -20.90 3.91 4.15
CA ASP A 212 -22.20 4.04 3.48
C ASP A 212 -22.20 3.37 2.09
N GLY A 213 -21.05 2.94 1.60
CA GLY A 213 -20.89 2.40 0.26
C GLY A 213 -20.84 3.47 -0.84
N GLY A 214 -21.01 3.05 -2.09
CA GLY A 214 -21.10 3.95 -3.25
C GLY A 214 -19.78 4.30 -3.92
N LYS A 215 -18.63 4.25 -3.21
CA LYS A 215 -17.28 4.51 -3.75
C LYS A 215 -16.27 3.53 -3.14
N ASP A 216 -15.52 2.84 -3.98
CA ASP A 216 -14.48 1.89 -3.56
C ASP A 216 -13.57 1.55 -4.75
N SER A 217 -12.46 0.85 -4.50
CA SER A 217 -11.73 0.10 -5.52
C SER A 217 -12.55 -1.11 -5.98
N CYS A 218 -12.44 -1.46 -7.26
CA CYS A 218 -13.22 -2.56 -7.81
C CYS A 218 -12.38 -3.50 -8.67
N GLN A 219 -13.04 -4.49 -9.30
CA GLN A 219 -12.39 -5.47 -10.18
C GLN A 219 -11.64 -4.78 -11.32
N GLY A 220 -10.34 -5.04 -11.43
CA GLY A 220 -9.42 -4.39 -12.37
C GLY A 220 -8.48 -3.36 -11.75
N ASP A 221 -8.73 -2.92 -10.49
CA ASP A 221 -7.81 -2.06 -9.73
C ASP A 221 -6.75 -2.86 -8.97
N SER A 222 -6.90 -4.18 -8.88
CA SER A 222 -5.97 -5.12 -8.26
C SER A 222 -4.50 -4.75 -8.49
N GLY A 223 -3.71 -4.64 -7.42
CA GLY A 223 -2.31 -4.26 -7.48
C GLY A 223 -2.05 -2.76 -7.65
N GLY A 224 -3.09 -1.94 -7.89
CA GLY A 224 -3.01 -0.49 -7.96
C GLY A 224 -2.66 0.17 -6.63
N PRO A 225 -2.25 1.45 -6.64
CA PRO A 225 -1.87 2.17 -5.44
C PRO A 225 -3.07 2.75 -4.69
N MET A 226 -3.00 2.72 -3.36
CA MET A 226 -3.69 3.64 -2.48
C MET A 226 -2.67 4.63 -1.94
N VAL A 227 -2.94 5.92 -2.06
CA VAL A 227 -2.01 7.00 -1.70
C VAL A 227 -2.67 8.02 -0.81
N SER A 228 -1.89 8.61 0.11
CA SER A 228 -2.32 9.72 0.97
C SER A 228 -1.34 10.88 0.81
N LYS A 229 -1.83 12.10 0.97
CA LYS A 229 -1.00 13.30 0.78
C LYS A 229 -0.38 13.74 2.09
N GLN A 230 0.93 13.91 2.13
CA GLN A 230 1.64 14.51 3.26
C GLN A 230 2.44 15.72 2.80
N GLY A 231 1.97 16.91 3.20
CA GLY A 231 2.52 18.15 2.70
C GLY A 231 2.40 18.25 1.18
N SER A 232 3.54 18.33 0.49
CA SER A 232 3.59 18.45 -0.99
C SER A 232 3.77 17.12 -1.72
N VAL A 233 3.91 15.99 -1.01
CA VAL A 233 4.20 14.69 -1.61
C VAL A 233 3.09 13.68 -1.39
N TRP A 234 2.92 12.77 -2.35
CA TRP A 234 2.05 11.62 -2.25
C TRP A 234 2.82 10.40 -1.76
N VAL A 235 2.23 9.71 -0.76
CA VAL A 235 2.82 8.55 -0.10
C VAL A 235 1.90 7.36 -0.29
N GLN A 236 2.40 6.28 -0.86
CA GLN A 236 1.63 5.05 -1.05
C GLN A 236 1.55 4.30 0.28
N SER A 237 0.33 4.22 0.80
CA SER A 237 -0.04 3.50 2.03
C SER A 237 -0.41 2.05 1.77
N GLY A 238 -1.03 1.77 0.60
CA GLY A 238 -1.58 0.47 0.29
C GLY A 238 -1.38 0.02 -1.16
N VAL A 239 -1.54 -1.29 -1.36
CA VAL A 239 -1.64 -1.96 -2.66
C VAL A 239 -2.98 -2.67 -2.69
N VAL A 240 -3.84 -2.39 -3.66
CA VAL A 240 -5.17 -3.03 -3.79
C VAL A 240 -5.04 -4.53 -3.79
N SER A 241 -5.67 -5.21 -2.83
CA SER A 241 -5.58 -6.65 -2.63
C SER A 241 -6.92 -7.35 -2.84
N PHE A 242 -7.88 -7.17 -1.94
CA PHE A 242 -9.19 -7.80 -2.06
C PHE A 242 -10.31 -6.95 -1.46
N GLY A 243 -11.56 -7.35 -1.74
CA GLY A 243 -12.77 -6.80 -1.13
C GLY A 243 -13.95 -7.73 -1.37
N PHE A 244 -14.98 -7.65 -0.54
CA PHE A 244 -16.20 -8.43 -0.69
C PHE A 244 -17.26 -7.69 -1.52
N GLY A 245 -17.11 -7.70 -2.84
CA GLY A 245 -17.87 -6.89 -3.80
C GLY A 245 -17.17 -5.57 -4.08
N CYS A 246 -17.92 -4.58 -4.58
CA CYS A 246 -17.41 -3.25 -4.86
C CYS A 246 -18.37 -2.22 -4.26
N ALA A 247 -17.83 -1.30 -3.46
CA ALA A 247 -18.58 -0.19 -2.87
C ALA A 247 -19.84 -0.61 -2.09
N ARG A 248 -19.84 -1.80 -1.49
CA ARG A 248 -20.95 -2.27 -0.67
C ARG A 248 -20.90 -1.62 0.72
N PRO A 249 -22.05 -1.22 1.29
CA PRO A 249 -22.08 -0.68 2.65
C PRO A 249 -21.43 -1.64 3.66
N ASN A 250 -20.66 -1.08 4.60
CA ASN A 250 -19.96 -1.79 5.67
C ASN A 250 -18.96 -2.86 5.21
N LEU A 251 -18.49 -2.80 3.96
CA LEU A 251 -17.47 -3.70 3.42
C LEU A 251 -16.35 -2.88 2.77
N PRO A 252 -15.42 -2.31 3.55
CA PRO A 252 -14.30 -1.54 3.02
C PRO A 252 -13.34 -2.44 2.23
N GLY A 253 -12.68 -1.85 1.23
CA GLY A 253 -11.59 -2.50 0.50
C GLY A 253 -10.39 -2.79 1.40
N VAL A 254 -9.67 -3.86 1.09
CA VAL A 254 -8.49 -4.30 1.82
C VAL A 254 -7.24 -4.21 0.93
N TYR A 255 -6.19 -3.64 1.48
CA TYR A 255 -4.94 -3.33 0.80
C TYR A 255 -3.76 -3.92 1.57
N SER A 256 -2.71 -4.33 0.88
CA SER A 256 -1.43 -4.67 1.54
C SER A 256 -0.80 -3.40 2.09
N ARG A 257 -0.50 -3.34 3.39
CA ARG A 257 0.06 -2.18 4.11
C ARG A 257 1.53 -1.98 3.75
N VAL A 258 1.84 -1.02 2.89
CA VAL A 258 3.17 -0.81 2.30
C VAL A 258 4.26 -0.61 3.36
N SER A 259 3.97 0.08 4.46
CA SER A 259 4.96 0.38 5.51
C SER A 259 5.59 -0.85 6.14
N ASN A 260 4.89 -2.00 6.14
CA ASN A 260 5.40 -3.26 6.70
C ASN A 260 6.42 -3.95 5.79
N TYR A 261 6.52 -3.52 4.53
CA TYR A 261 7.37 -4.17 3.53
C TYR A 261 8.65 -3.40 3.19
N GLN A 262 8.96 -2.30 3.86
CA GLN A 262 10.17 -1.53 3.60
C GLN A 262 11.46 -2.38 3.65
N PRO A 263 11.68 -3.26 4.66
CA PRO A 263 12.87 -4.11 4.68
C PRO A 263 12.92 -5.08 3.49
N TRP A 264 11.78 -5.68 3.14
CA TRP A 264 11.69 -6.61 2.01
C TRP A 264 11.94 -5.90 0.67
N ILE A 265 11.36 -4.73 0.44
CA ILE A 265 11.58 -3.92 -0.76
C ILE A 265 13.06 -3.57 -0.88
N ASN A 266 13.66 -3.06 0.20
CA ASN A 266 15.07 -2.68 0.23
C ASN A 266 16.02 -3.86 -0.03
N SER A 267 15.67 -5.07 0.42
CA SER A 267 16.48 -6.27 0.16
C SER A 267 16.54 -6.68 -1.32
N HIS A 268 15.56 -6.24 -2.11
CA HIS A 268 15.47 -6.55 -3.55
C HIS A 268 16.02 -5.46 -4.46
N ILE A 269 16.10 -4.23 -3.97
CA ILE A 269 16.50 -3.04 -4.73
C ILE A 269 17.78 -2.50 -4.09
N SER A 270 18.94 -2.81 -4.70
CA SER A 270 20.26 -2.46 -4.17
C SER A 270 20.79 -1.11 -4.68
N SER A 271 20.18 -0.55 -5.71
CA SER A 271 20.56 0.72 -6.31
C SER A 271 19.32 1.49 -6.73
N ASP A 272 19.38 2.81 -6.78
CA ASP A 272 18.24 3.69 -7.04
C ASP A 272 17.06 3.33 -6.11
N GLN A 273 17.33 3.37 -4.79
CA GLN A 273 16.34 3.01 -3.77
C GLN A 273 15.07 3.83 -3.93
N PRO A 274 13.87 3.24 -3.73
CA PRO A 274 12.63 3.99 -3.66
C PRO A 274 12.67 5.04 -2.55
N GLY A 275 12.00 6.16 -2.74
CA GLY A 275 11.83 7.15 -1.69
C GLY A 275 10.84 6.64 -0.64
N PHE A 276 11.30 6.44 0.59
CA PHE A 276 10.44 6.14 1.73
C PHE A 276 10.18 7.41 2.55
N VAL A 277 8.93 7.66 2.86
CA VAL A 277 8.47 8.81 3.66
C VAL A 277 7.65 8.30 4.82
N GLN A 278 7.99 8.71 6.04
CA GLN A 278 7.19 8.41 7.20
C GLN A 278 5.93 9.27 7.19
N PHE A 279 4.78 8.61 7.06
CA PHE A 279 3.47 9.25 7.13
C PHE A 279 2.99 9.26 8.57
N MET A 280 2.46 10.40 9.02
CA MET A 280 1.94 10.56 10.39
C MET A 280 0.59 11.27 10.32
N SER A 281 -0.48 10.52 10.56
CA SER A 281 -1.80 11.11 10.76
C SER A 281 -1.80 12.03 11.98
N SER A 282 -2.57 13.09 11.92
CA SER A 282 -2.77 14.01 13.06
C SER A 282 -3.96 13.57 13.93
N GLY A 283 -3.88 13.86 15.22
CA GLY A 283 -4.96 13.61 16.18
C GLY A 283 -5.07 12.16 16.68
N PRO A 284 -6.05 11.88 17.54
CA PRO A 284 -6.30 10.55 18.08
C PRO A 284 -6.87 9.64 17.00
N ASP A 285 -6.59 8.32 17.10
CA ASP A 285 -7.18 7.32 16.22
C ASP A 285 -8.55 6.87 16.74
N PRO A 286 -9.65 7.17 16.04
CA PRO A 286 -10.99 6.73 16.45
C PRO A 286 -11.14 5.20 16.52
N ASP A 287 -10.29 4.45 15.78
CA ASP A 287 -10.34 2.99 15.74
C ASP A 287 -10.00 2.33 17.08
N THR A 288 -9.31 3.04 17.97
CA THR A 288 -8.98 2.54 19.32
C THR A 288 -10.21 2.20 20.16
N SER A 289 -11.36 2.81 19.86
CA SER A 289 -12.64 2.54 20.52
C SER A 289 -13.52 1.49 19.82
N ALA A 290 -13.12 1.02 18.63
CA ALA A 290 -13.91 0.04 17.86
C ALA A 290 -13.94 -1.30 18.59
N THR A 291 -15.14 -1.84 18.80
CA THR A 291 -15.39 -3.11 19.50
C THR A 291 -16.48 -3.91 18.81
N CYS A 292 -16.33 -5.24 18.81
CA CYS A 292 -17.34 -6.19 18.39
C CYS A 292 -17.10 -7.55 19.05
N PRO A 293 -18.08 -8.49 19.06
CA PRO A 293 -17.88 -9.80 19.64
C PRO A 293 -16.68 -10.54 19.03
N GLY A 294 -15.79 -11.03 19.87
CA GLY A 294 -14.58 -11.77 19.48
C GLY A 294 -13.35 -10.89 19.18
N LEU A 295 -13.50 -9.57 19.11
CA LEU A 295 -12.35 -8.67 18.96
C LEU A 295 -11.62 -8.52 20.30
N PRO A 296 -10.28 -8.67 20.35
CA PRO A 296 -9.51 -8.42 21.58
C PRO A 296 -9.73 -7.00 22.10
N PRO A 297 -9.69 -6.77 23.43
CA PRO A 297 -9.78 -5.42 23.97
C PRO A 297 -8.67 -4.53 23.42
N PRO A 298 -8.90 -3.20 23.33
CA PRO A 298 -7.82 -2.28 22.94
C PRO A 298 -6.63 -2.42 23.89
N PRO A 299 -5.40 -2.21 23.40
CA PRO A 299 -4.24 -2.11 24.27
C PRO A 299 -4.50 -1.05 25.34
N LEU A 300 -4.30 -1.41 26.61
CA LEU A 300 -4.34 -0.42 27.68
C LEU A 300 -3.27 0.63 27.40
N LEU A 301 -3.69 1.87 27.22
CA LEU A 301 -2.75 3.00 27.24
C LEU A 301 -2.13 3.02 28.65
N THR A 302 -0.97 2.42 28.82
CA THR A 302 -0.14 2.62 29.99
C THR A 302 0.29 4.09 29.98
N THR A 303 -0.48 4.94 30.65
CA THR A 303 0.00 6.24 31.09
C THR A 303 1.16 5.95 32.04
N THR A 304 2.38 6.01 31.53
CA THR A 304 3.57 6.08 32.37
C THR A 304 3.51 7.44 33.09
N ALA A 305 2.94 7.41 34.29
CA ALA A 305 3.17 8.49 35.24
C ALA A 305 4.68 8.54 35.54
N PRO A 306 5.26 9.73 35.70
CA PRO A 306 6.68 9.83 36.03
C PRO A 306 6.95 9.08 37.35
N PRO A 307 8.13 8.44 37.52
CA PRO A 307 8.43 7.66 38.69
C PRO A 307 8.39 8.53 39.94
N GLN A 308 7.47 8.24 40.85
CA GLN A 308 7.56 8.70 42.22
C GLN A 308 8.58 7.83 42.94
N ASP A 309 9.64 8.48 43.35
CA ASP A 309 10.69 7.93 44.20
C ASP A 309 10.07 7.58 45.56
N THR A 310 9.86 6.32 45.84
CA THR A 310 9.55 5.82 47.18
C THR A 310 10.35 4.56 47.44
N THR A 311 11.43 4.73 48.16
CA THR A 311 12.21 3.71 48.83
C THR A 311 11.33 2.99 49.85
N THR A 312 10.99 1.73 49.64
CA THR A 312 10.59 0.80 50.71
C THR A 312 11.10 -0.62 50.39
N VAL A 313 11.68 -1.19 51.43
CA VAL A 313 12.40 -2.49 51.55
C VAL A 313 11.41 -3.66 51.36
N PRO A 314 11.81 -4.79 50.73
CA PRO A 314 10.90 -5.93 50.48
C PRO A 314 10.91 -6.96 51.61
N GLU A 315 9.71 -7.52 51.87
CA GLU A 315 9.46 -8.71 52.66
C GLU A 315 9.13 -9.90 51.72
N PRO A 316 9.48 -11.17 52.08
CA PRO A 316 9.56 -12.27 51.12
C PRO A 316 8.24 -13.02 50.90
N GLU A 317 7.98 -13.35 49.61
CA GLU A 317 6.83 -14.13 49.15
C GLU A 317 7.05 -15.64 49.26
N THR A 318 5.98 -16.32 49.64
CA THR A 318 5.80 -17.77 49.55
C THR A 318 5.10 -18.16 48.24
N THR A 319 5.67 -19.16 47.60
CA THR A 319 5.20 -19.79 46.36
C THR A 319 3.98 -20.67 46.58
N GLU A 320 2.99 -20.57 45.69
CA GLU A 320 2.05 -21.64 45.37
C GLU A 320 1.89 -21.80 43.86
N GLU A 321 2.09 -23.02 43.42
CA GLU A 321 2.09 -23.51 42.06
C GLU A 321 0.70 -24.09 41.75
N GLU A 322 -0.01 -23.61 40.72
CA GLU A 322 -1.22 -24.29 40.28
C GLU A 322 -1.19 -24.52 38.75
N LEU A 323 -1.17 -25.83 38.45
CA LEU A 323 -1.24 -26.42 37.11
C LEU A 323 -2.64 -26.30 36.54
N LEU A 324 -2.79 -25.83 35.29
CA LEU A 324 -3.98 -26.09 34.49
C LEU A 324 -3.62 -26.46 33.06
N GLU A 325 -4.15 -27.57 32.64
CA GLU A 325 -4.02 -28.25 31.33
C GLU A 325 -4.78 -27.55 30.17
N PRO A 326 -4.46 -27.91 28.92
CA PRO A 326 -4.97 -27.20 27.73
C PRO A 326 -6.25 -27.82 27.17
N THR A 327 -7.23 -27.01 26.87
CA THR A 327 -8.45 -27.44 26.15
C THR A 327 -8.45 -27.06 24.67
N ALA A 328 -8.63 -28.08 23.91
CA ALA A 328 -9.03 -28.31 22.53
C ALA A 328 -9.40 -27.13 21.61
N LYS A 329 -8.71 -27.12 20.46
CA LYS A 329 -9.05 -26.43 19.20
C LYS A 329 -10.40 -26.91 18.66
N ARG A 330 -11.34 -25.98 18.41
CA ARG A 330 -12.45 -26.20 17.48
C ARG A 330 -12.12 -25.59 16.11
N GLN A 331 -12.05 -26.49 15.18
CA GLN A 331 -11.86 -26.25 13.76
C GLN A 331 -13.24 -25.89 13.14
N TYR A 332 -13.39 -24.66 12.64
CA TYR A 332 -14.52 -24.33 11.76
C TYR A 332 -14.03 -24.30 10.33
N SER A 333 -14.54 -25.28 9.58
CA SER A 333 -14.40 -25.40 8.13
C SER A 333 -15.35 -24.43 7.46
N PHE A 334 -14.84 -23.44 6.72
CA PHE A 334 -15.60 -22.70 5.72
C PHE A 334 -15.07 -23.08 4.34
N LEU A 335 -15.71 -24.10 3.76
CA LEU A 335 -15.69 -24.38 2.33
C LEU A 335 -16.85 -23.62 1.71
N TYR A 336 -16.56 -22.85 0.67
CA TYR A 336 -17.35 -22.55 -0.52
C TYR A 336 -17.16 -21.10 -0.99
N PHE A 337 -16.80 -21.00 -2.24
CA PHE A 337 -16.83 -19.94 -3.23
C PHE A 337 -15.45 -19.52 -3.79
N TYR A 338 -14.86 -20.43 -4.56
CA TYR A 338 -13.93 -20.02 -5.62
C TYR A 338 -14.01 -21.04 -6.77
N ASN A 339 -15.04 -20.92 -7.61
CA ASN A 339 -15.02 -21.49 -8.95
C ASN A 339 -16.13 -20.80 -9.75
N HIS A 340 -15.74 -19.82 -10.54
CA HIS A 340 -16.36 -19.39 -11.79
C HIS A 340 -15.84 -17.99 -12.12
N LEU A 341 -14.78 -17.96 -12.89
CA LEU A 341 -14.44 -16.81 -13.76
C LEU A 341 -13.05 -17.03 -14.40
N PHE A 342 -12.87 -18.15 -15.12
CA PHE A 342 -11.82 -18.27 -16.14
C PHE A 342 -12.19 -19.41 -17.11
N ASN A 343 -12.96 -19.06 -18.12
CA ASN A 343 -12.91 -19.68 -19.45
C ASN A 343 -12.64 -18.60 -20.50
#